data_e20c32761447aa128e7df27427daa346
#
_entry.id   e20c32761447aa128e7df27427daa346
#
_cell.length_a   1.000
_cell.length_b   1.000
_cell.length_c   1.000
_cell.angle_alpha   90.00
_cell.angle_beta   90.00
_cell.angle_gamma   90.00
#
_symmetry.space_group_name_H-M   'P 1'
#
loop_
_entity.id
_entity.type
_entity.pdbx_description
1 polymer ?
#
loop_
_entity_poly.entity_id
_entity_poly.type
_entity_poly.pdbx_seq_one_letter_code
_entity_poly.pdbx_strand_id
1 'polypeptide(L)'
;IKLSKFSKEEREKNLNIIQYISKEAEKRGLEFQLAIWTQRYDFDEVPNANFQILNYPKGINYAKYCRDSLSLILKKCPSITGITLRVHVECGIPEKDYSFWKIYFEAIKNCGRKINLDLHAKGIDDKLINIALKYSKSLSISPKYISEHMGLPYHQASIRKQEFPPSRTVNKKWTF
;
A
#
# COMPACT_ATOMS: atom_id res chain seq x y z
N ILE A 1 6.21 -7.05 17.10
CA ILE A 1 4.74 -6.93 17.19
C ILE A 1 4.14 -8.30 17.40
N LYS A 2 3.21 -8.39 18.33
CA LYS A 2 2.43 -9.60 18.59
C LYS A 2 0.97 -9.34 18.19
N LEU A 3 0.37 -10.26 17.47
CA LEU A 3 -1.06 -10.26 17.17
C LEU A 3 -1.78 -11.16 18.16
N SER A 4 -2.90 -10.72 18.71
CA SER A 4 -3.58 -11.43 19.81
C SER A 4 -4.15 -12.79 19.42
N LYS A 5 -4.48 -12.98 18.15
CA LYS A 5 -5.14 -14.20 17.65
C LYS A 5 -4.39 -14.89 16.50
N PHE A 6 -3.16 -14.49 16.21
CA PHE A 6 -2.37 -15.10 15.13
C PHE A 6 -1.06 -15.66 15.68
N SER A 7 -0.88 -16.95 15.53
CA SER A 7 0.36 -17.63 15.86
C SER A 7 1.49 -17.27 14.87
N LYS A 8 2.69 -17.65 15.22
CA LYS A 8 3.83 -17.52 14.30
C LYS A 8 3.65 -18.39 13.06
N GLU A 9 3.15 -19.61 13.28
CA GLU A 9 2.89 -20.60 12.24
C GLU A 9 1.84 -20.13 11.23
N GLU A 10 0.77 -19.48 11.71
CA GLU A 10 -0.24 -18.90 10.82
C GLU A 10 0.30 -17.77 9.98
N ARG A 11 1.16 -16.92 10.56
CA ARG A 11 1.82 -15.83 9.79
C ARG A 11 2.76 -16.37 8.73
N GLU A 12 3.52 -17.40 9.05
CA GLU A 12 4.39 -18.10 8.09
C GLU A 12 3.58 -18.78 7.00
N LYS A 13 2.47 -19.43 7.35
CA LYS A 13 1.52 -20.00 6.37
C LYS A 13 0.97 -18.94 5.43
N ASN A 14 0.53 -17.80 5.95
CA ASN A 14 0.01 -16.70 5.11
C ASN A 14 1.08 -16.14 4.17
N LEU A 15 2.31 -15.98 4.64
CA LEU A 15 3.43 -15.55 3.80
C LEU A 15 3.73 -16.55 2.67
N ASN A 16 3.71 -17.85 3.00
CA ASN A 16 3.90 -18.91 2.02
C ASN A 16 2.78 -18.94 0.97
N ILE A 17 1.54 -18.63 1.36
CA ILE A 17 0.41 -18.51 0.43
C ILE A 17 0.65 -17.35 -0.55
N ILE A 18 1.05 -16.17 -0.05
CA ILE A 18 1.36 -15.02 -0.93
C ILE A 18 2.49 -15.37 -1.89
N GLN A 19 3.54 -16.04 -1.40
CA GLN A 19 4.64 -16.51 -2.22
C GLN A 19 4.17 -17.49 -3.31
N TYR A 20 3.34 -18.45 -2.94
CA TYR A 20 2.77 -19.41 -3.89
C TYR A 20 1.93 -18.72 -4.96
N ILE A 21 0.98 -17.86 -4.57
CA ILE A 21 0.08 -17.17 -5.50
C ILE A 21 0.88 -16.29 -6.46
N SER A 22 1.81 -15.49 -5.96
CA SER A 22 2.63 -14.62 -6.81
C SER A 22 3.48 -15.41 -7.81
N LYS A 23 4.04 -16.55 -7.38
CA LYS A 23 4.80 -17.45 -8.27
C LYS A 23 3.93 -18.12 -9.31
N GLU A 24 2.71 -18.51 -8.96
CA GLU A 24 1.77 -19.10 -9.92
C GLU A 24 1.26 -18.07 -10.94
N ALA A 25 1.12 -16.80 -10.54
CA ALA A 25 0.84 -15.71 -11.48
C ALA A 25 2.01 -15.52 -12.47
N GLU A 26 3.24 -15.45 -11.98
CA GLU A 26 4.44 -15.32 -12.80
C GLU A 26 4.56 -16.46 -13.83
N LYS A 27 4.33 -17.71 -13.43
CA LYS A 27 4.34 -18.88 -14.34
C LYS A 27 3.35 -18.76 -15.49
N ARG A 28 2.28 -17.98 -15.29
CA ARG A 28 1.23 -17.74 -16.31
C ARG A 28 1.43 -16.44 -17.09
N GLY A 29 2.58 -15.79 -16.91
CA GLY A 29 2.88 -14.50 -17.55
C GLY A 29 2.05 -13.34 -16.98
N LEU A 30 1.52 -13.46 -15.77
CA LEU A 30 0.73 -12.42 -15.10
C LEU A 30 1.61 -11.66 -14.13
N GLU A 31 1.46 -10.35 -14.11
CA GLU A 31 2.01 -9.51 -13.05
C GLU A 31 1.19 -9.67 -11.76
N PHE A 32 1.88 -9.73 -10.62
CA PHE A 32 1.24 -9.80 -9.33
C PHE A 32 1.52 -8.55 -8.51
N GLN A 33 0.48 -7.77 -8.28
CA GLN A 33 0.53 -6.55 -7.48
C GLN A 33 -0.13 -6.76 -6.12
N LEU A 34 0.63 -6.57 -5.05
CA LEU A 34 0.14 -6.71 -3.68
C LEU A 34 -0.44 -5.39 -3.17
N ALA A 35 -1.73 -5.37 -2.88
CA ALA A 35 -2.38 -4.21 -2.28
C ALA A 35 -2.27 -4.27 -0.76
N ILE A 36 -1.71 -3.22 -0.16
CA ILE A 36 -1.59 -3.06 1.29
C ILE A 36 -2.46 -1.86 1.68
N TRP A 37 -3.64 -2.17 2.17
CA TRP A 37 -4.70 -1.18 2.38
C TRP A 37 -4.60 -0.48 3.72
N THR A 38 -4.05 -1.15 4.73
CA THR A 38 -3.94 -0.61 6.10
C THR A 38 -2.53 -0.82 6.62
N GLN A 39 -1.89 0.28 7.02
CA GLN A 39 -0.55 0.25 7.59
C GLN A 39 -0.60 0.13 9.10
N ARG A 40 -1.59 0.76 9.74
CA ARG A 40 -1.77 0.77 11.17
C ARG A 40 -3.22 0.49 11.52
N TYR A 41 -3.41 -0.39 12.49
CA TYR A 41 -4.72 -0.71 13.04
C TYR A 41 -4.80 -0.15 14.46
N ASP A 42 -5.50 0.97 14.64
CA ASP A 42 -5.91 1.45 15.96
C ASP A 42 -7.23 0.79 16.33
N PHE A 43 -7.13 -0.38 16.92
CA PHE A 43 -8.30 -1.21 17.23
C PHE A 43 -9.08 -0.77 18.44
N ASP A 44 -8.59 0.15 19.21
CA ASP A 44 -9.34 0.76 20.30
C ASP A 44 -10.59 1.51 19.79
N GLU A 45 -10.61 1.91 18.52
CA GLU A 45 -11.75 2.56 17.87
C GLU A 45 -12.65 1.61 17.07
N VAL A 46 -12.28 0.33 16.93
CA VAL A 46 -13.06 -0.67 16.18
C VAL A 46 -13.50 -1.80 17.11
N PRO A 47 -14.68 -1.67 17.74
CA PRO A 47 -15.14 -2.58 18.81
C PRO A 47 -15.21 -4.07 18.41
N ASN A 48 -15.28 -4.37 17.13
CA ASN A 48 -15.43 -5.72 16.58
C ASN A 48 -14.23 -6.25 15.83
N ALA A 49 -13.04 -5.70 16.06
CA ALA A 49 -11.83 -6.21 15.43
C ALA A 49 -11.56 -7.66 15.87
N ASN A 50 -11.38 -8.54 14.90
CA ASN A 50 -11.12 -9.97 15.15
C ASN A 50 -9.76 -10.24 15.79
N PHE A 51 -8.87 -9.24 15.88
CA PHE A 51 -7.55 -9.34 16.49
C PHE A 51 -7.07 -7.97 16.99
N GLN A 52 -6.14 -7.99 17.91
CA GLN A 52 -5.47 -6.78 18.43
C GLN A 52 -3.98 -6.84 18.14
N ILE A 53 -3.41 -5.69 17.86
CA ILE A 53 -1.96 -5.54 17.74
C ILE A 53 -1.43 -5.13 19.11
N LEU A 54 -0.59 -5.99 19.68
CA LEU A 54 0.02 -5.76 20.98
C LEU A 54 1.47 -5.28 20.81
N ASN A 55 1.87 -4.31 21.64
CA ASN A 55 3.26 -3.86 21.74
C ASN A 55 3.86 -3.38 20.39
N TYR A 56 3.14 -2.58 19.63
CA TYR A 56 3.69 -1.98 18.42
C TYR A 56 4.60 -0.78 18.73
N PRO A 57 5.66 -0.56 17.96
CA PRO A 57 6.52 0.60 18.11
C PRO A 57 5.74 1.89 17.83
N LYS A 58 6.17 3.00 18.43
CA LYS A 58 5.54 4.32 18.22
C LYS A 58 6.42 5.21 17.35
N GLY A 59 5.78 6.22 16.75
CA GLY A 59 6.48 7.25 15.97
C GLY A 59 7.35 6.67 14.85
N ILE A 60 8.55 7.19 14.71
CA ILE A 60 9.50 6.80 13.65
C ILE A 60 9.86 5.29 13.67
N ASN A 61 9.83 4.67 14.84
CA ASN A 61 10.10 3.24 14.95
C ASN A 61 8.99 2.39 14.34
N TYR A 62 7.76 2.92 14.29
CA TYR A 62 6.67 2.28 13.60
C TYR A 62 6.86 2.30 12.07
N ALA A 63 7.27 3.44 11.53
CA ALA A 63 7.61 3.55 10.10
C ALA A 63 8.73 2.57 9.70
N LYS A 64 9.78 2.45 10.53
CA LYS A 64 10.87 1.48 10.33
C LYS A 64 10.35 0.04 10.37
N TYR A 65 9.49 -0.28 11.34
CA TYR A 65 8.87 -1.60 11.42
C TYR A 65 8.07 -1.94 10.15
N CYS A 66 7.24 -1.01 9.66
CA CYS A 66 6.46 -1.19 8.43
C CYS A 66 7.38 -1.39 7.22
N ARG A 67 8.45 -0.58 7.09
CA ARG A 67 9.49 -0.73 6.08
C ARG A 67 10.11 -2.12 6.10
N ASP A 68 10.55 -2.57 7.27
CA ASP A 68 11.25 -3.85 7.43
C ASP A 68 10.30 -5.02 7.13
N SER A 69 9.03 -4.89 7.51
CA SER A 69 7.98 -5.86 7.17
C SER A 69 7.75 -5.96 5.66
N LEU A 70 7.64 -4.82 4.97
CA LEU A 70 7.52 -4.80 3.51
C LEU A 70 8.77 -5.36 2.83
N SER A 71 9.96 -5.01 3.32
CA SER A 71 11.24 -5.54 2.83
C SER A 71 11.29 -7.07 2.95
N LEU A 72 10.81 -7.61 4.07
CA LEU A 72 10.73 -9.06 4.27
C LEU A 72 9.78 -9.72 3.26
N ILE A 73 8.59 -9.15 3.04
CA ILE A 73 7.62 -9.66 2.06
C ILE A 73 8.25 -9.64 0.66
N LEU A 74 8.82 -8.52 0.24
CA LEU A 74 9.45 -8.39 -1.08
C LEU A 74 10.61 -9.36 -1.27
N LYS A 75 11.39 -9.62 -0.22
CA LYS A 75 12.49 -10.59 -0.24
C LYS A 75 11.98 -12.03 -0.33
N LYS A 76 10.93 -12.37 0.41
CA LYS A 76 10.36 -13.73 0.44
C LYS A 76 9.49 -14.05 -0.77
N CYS A 77 8.91 -13.03 -1.39
CA CYS A 77 8.00 -13.17 -2.53
C CYS A 77 8.57 -12.43 -3.76
N PRO A 78 9.62 -12.97 -4.41
CA PRO A 78 10.31 -12.28 -5.52
C PRO A 78 9.43 -12.08 -6.75
N SER A 79 8.37 -12.85 -6.92
CA SER A 79 7.42 -12.74 -8.02
C SER A 79 6.39 -11.60 -7.85
N ILE A 80 6.42 -10.85 -6.75
CA ILE A 80 5.65 -9.61 -6.62
C ILE A 80 6.26 -8.55 -7.51
N THR A 81 5.50 -8.02 -8.47
CA THR A 81 5.94 -7.01 -9.44
C THR A 81 5.51 -5.59 -9.05
N GLY A 82 4.51 -5.45 -8.19
CA GLY A 82 3.99 -4.15 -7.77
C GLY A 82 3.41 -4.15 -6.38
N ILE A 83 3.31 -2.95 -5.82
CA ILE A 83 2.69 -2.67 -4.52
C ILE A 83 1.69 -1.53 -4.70
N THR A 84 0.44 -1.75 -4.31
CA THR A 84 -0.59 -0.69 -4.21
C THR A 84 -0.75 -0.27 -2.75
N LEU A 85 -0.70 1.03 -2.50
CA LEU A 85 -0.82 1.59 -1.16
C LEU A 85 -1.99 2.56 -1.05
N ARG A 86 -2.80 2.39 0.00
CA ARG A 86 -3.69 3.45 0.46
C ARG A 86 -2.86 4.42 1.30
N VAL A 87 -2.95 5.71 0.97
CA VAL A 87 -2.18 6.78 1.65
C VAL A 87 -3.07 7.77 2.42
N HIS A 88 -4.37 7.60 2.35
CA HIS A 88 -5.36 8.36 3.12
C HIS A 88 -5.40 7.91 4.58
N VAL A 89 -5.90 8.78 5.48
CA VAL A 89 -6.03 8.52 6.92
C VAL A 89 -6.64 7.16 7.27
N GLU A 90 -7.52 6.63 6.44
CA GLU A 90 -8.11 5.29 6.61
C GLU A 90 -7.08 4.15 6.61
N CYS A 91 -5.85 4.39 6.17
CA CYS A 91 -4.76 3.42 6.30
C CYS A 91 -4.12 3.40 7.70
N GLY A 92 -4.60 4.27 8.61
CA GLY A 92 -4.09 4.41 9.97
C GLY A 92 -2.86 5.33 10.09
N ILE A 93 -2.43 5.95 9.00
CA ILE A 93 -1.34 6.93 8.98
C ILE A 93 -1.96 8.32 8.76
N PRO A 94 -1.61 9.32 9.56
CA PRO A 94 -2.11 10.69 9.37
C PRO A 94 -1.83 11.20 7.96
N GLU A 95 -2.77 11.96 7.42
CA GLU A 95 -2.55 12.63 6.13
C GLU A 95 -1.30 13.52 6.20
N LYS A 96 -0.54 13.53 5.12
CA LYS A 96 0.69 14.32 5.00
C LYS A 96 1.81 13.93 5.98
N ASP A 97 1.74 12.76 6.61
CA ASP A 97 2.91 12.23 7.33
C ASP A 97 3.97 11.74 6.33
N TYR A 98 4.61 12.72 5.70
CA TYR A 98 5.67 12.46 4.71
C TYR A 98 6.89 11.78 5.31
N SER A 99 7.11 11.89 6.62
CA SER A 99 8.21 11.24 7.31
C SER A 99 8.03 9.73 7.35
N PHE A 100 6.80 9.29 7.64
CA PHE A 100 6.42 7.88 7.57
C PHE A 100 6.65 7.32 6.15
N TRP A 101 6.08 7.99 5.14
CA TRP A 101 6.14 7.49 3.76
C TRP A 101 7.55 7.45 3.18
N LYS A 102 8.41 8.43 3.51
CA LYS A 102 9.83 8.39 3.13
C LYS A 102 10.52 7.12 3.62
N ILE A 103 10.34 6.79 4.89
CA ILE A 103 10.93 5.60 5.49
C ILE A 103 10.31 4.33 4.89
N TYR A 104 8.99 4.30 4.72
CA TYR A 104 8.30 3.14 4.20
C TYR A 104 8.72 2.80 2.76
N PHE A 105 8.85 3.81 1.90
CA PHE A 105 9.27 3.62 0.51
C PHE A 105 10.73 3.15 0.35
N GLU A 106 11.57 3.24 1.38
CA GLU A 106 12.91 2.66 1.36
C GLU A 106 12.89 1.15 1.09
N ALA A 107 11.84 0.45 1.51
CA ALA A 107 11.67 -0.96 1.23
C ALA A 107 11.60 -1.26 -0.27
N ILE A 108 10.94 -0.39 -1.03
CA ILE A 108 10.80 -0.50 -2.48
C ILE A 108 12.13 -0.19 -3.16
N LYS A 109 12.76 0.91 -2.77
CA LYS A 109 14.06 1.33 -3.32
C LYS A 109 15.15 0.26 -3.11
N ASN A 110 15.16 -0.36 -1.94
CA ASN A 110 16.22 -1.26 -1.51
C ASN A 110 15.95 -2.74 -1.82
N CYS A 111 14.85 -3.07 -2.49
CA CYS A 111 14.51 -4.47 -2.80
C CYS A 111 15.37 -5.10 -3.90
N GLY A 112 16.21 -4.31 -4.58
CA GLY A 112 17.15 -4.79 -5.61
C GLY A 112 16.53 -5.11 -6.98
N ARG A 113 15.22 -4.86 -7.17
CA ARG A 113 14.51 -5.07 -8.44
C ARG A 113 13.47 -3.98 -8.69
N LYS A 114 12.95 -3.92 -9.92
CA LYS A 114 11.89 -2.99 -10.26
C LYS A 114 10.58 -3.42 -9.56
N ILE A 115 9.98 -2.51 -8.81
CA ILE A 115 8.64 -2.64 -8.23
C ILE A 115 7.80 -1.48 -8.74
N ASN A 116 6.65 -1.78 -9.31
CA ASN A 116 5.65 -0.76 -9.62
C ASN A 116 5.00 -0.30 -8.32
N LEU A 117 5.13 0.99 -8.00
CA LEU A 117 4.45 1.60 -6.87
C LEU A 117 3.17 2.26 -7.35
N ASP A 118 2.05 1.79 -6.89
CA ASP A 118 0.74 2.38 -7.16
C ASP A 118 0.20 3.05 -5.89
N LEU A 119 -0.22 4.30 -6.00
CA LEU A 119 -0.80 5.05 -4.89
C LEU A 119 -2.28 5.32 -5.18
N HIS A 120 -3.14 4.90 -4.26
CA HIS A 120 -4.55 5.24 -4.32
C HIS A 120 -4.74 6.76 -4.20
N ALA A 121 -5.48 7.36 -5.14
CA ALA A 121 -5.52 8.83 -5.32
C ALA A 121 -6.13 9.62 -4.16
N LYS A 122 -6.88 8.99 -3.24
CA LYS A 122 -7.46 9.68 -2.09
C LYS A 122 -6.38 10.10 -1.10
N GLY A 123 -6.37 11.38 -0.74
CA GLY A 123 -5.41 11.92 0.24
C GLY A 123 -3.98 12.14 -0.29
N ILE A 124 -3.78 11.97 -1.60
CA ILE A 124 -2.48 12.21 -2.24
C ILE A 124 -2.30 13.69 -2.61
N ASP A 125 -1.07 14.16 -2.58
CA ASP A 125 -0.67 15.48 -3.06
C ASP A 125 0.67 15.43 -3.83
N ASP A 126 1.02 16.53 -4.49
CA ASP A 126 2.25 16.63 -5.29
C ASP A 126 3.50 16.37 -4.47
N LYS A 127 3.49 16.72 -3.18
CA LYS A 127 4.64 16.50 -2.31
C LYS A 127 4.86 15.01 -2.05
N LEU A 128 3.79 14.25 -1.81
CA LEU A 128 3.86 12.80 -1.63
C LEU A 128 4.29 12.12 -2.93
N ILE A 129 3.76 12.55 -4.08
CA ILE A 129 4.14 12.05 -5.41
C ILE A 129 5.63 12.28 -5.65
N ASN A 130 6.12 13.50 -5.41
CA ASN A 130 7.54 13.84 -5.57
C ASN A 130 8.44 13.05 -4.62
N ILE A 131 7.94 12.67 -3.44
CA ILE A 131 8.65 11.77 -2.54
C ILE A 131 8.69 10.36 -3.16
N ALA A 132 7.53 9.80 -3.55
CA ALA A 132 7.44 8.45 -4.10
C ALA A 132 8.36 8.24 -5.31
N LEU A 133 8.47 9.24 -6.20
CA LEU A 133 9.37 9.22 -7.36
C LEU A 133 10.86 9.08 -7.04
N LYS A 134 11.27 9.45 -5.83
CA LYS A 134 12.67 9.27 -5.38
C LYS A 134 12.97 7.83 -4.99
N TYR A 135 11.93 7.03 -4.75
CA TYR A 135 12.05 5.66 -4.26
C TYR A 135 11.59 4.60 -5.27
N SER A 136 10.72 4.97 -6.21
CA SER A 136 10.32 4.09 -7.31
C SER A 136 10.45 4.79 -8.66
N LYS A 137 11.03 4.08 -9.64
CA LYS A 137 11.10 4.54 -11.03
C LYS A 137 9.81 4.26 -11.80
N SER A 138 8.91 3.47 -11.24
CA SER A 138 7.61 3.12 -11.81
C SER A 138 6.54 3.49 -10.79
N LEU A 139 5.85 4.61 -11.03
CA LEU A 139 4.79 5.12 -10.16
C LEU A 139 3.51 5.25 -10.97
N SER A 140 2.43 4.71 -10.44
CA SER A 140 1.07 4.92 -10.91
C SER A 140 0.18 5.51 -9.82
N ILE A 141 -0.93 6.08 -10.21
CA ILE A 141 -1.93 6.63 -9.31
C ILE A 141 -3.28 6.07 -9.73
N SER A 142 -3.95 5.39 -8.82
CA SER A 142 -5.26 4.77 -9.05
C SER A 142 -6.38 5.68 -8.53
N PRO A 143 -7.08 6.41 -9.41
CA PRO A 143 -8.23 7.20 -9.01
C PRO A 143 -9.44 6.32 -8.73
N LYS A 144 -10.34 6.81 -7.90
CA LYS A 144 -11.57 6.16 -7.50
C LYS A 144 -12.78 6.79 -8.16
N TYR A 145 -13.68 5.98 -8.69
CA TYR A 145 -14.96 6.45 -9.22
C TYR A 145 -16.04 6.47 -8.13
N ILE A 146 -17.01 7.39 -8.22
CA ILE A 146 -18.13 7.49 -7.27
C ILE A 146 -18.86 6.15 -7.10
N SER A 147 -19.00 5.41 -8.18
CA SER A 147 -19.74 4.15 -8.24
C SER A 147 -18.87 2.91 -8.22
N GLU A 148 -17.63 2.99 -7.73
CA GLU A 148 -16.73 1.84 -7.74
C GLU A 148 -17.29 0.60 -7.01
N HIS A 149 -18.11 0.82 -5.97
CA HIS A 149 -18.75 -0.27 -5.23
C HIS A 149 -20.03 -0.80 -5.88
N MET A 150 -20.49 -0.17 -6.95
CA MET A 150 -21.74 -0.53 -7.63
C MET A 150 -21.51 -1.36 -8.90
N GLY A 151 -20.28 -1.63 -9.25
CA GLY A 151 -19.91 -2.52 -10.35
C GLY A 151 -20.38 -2.08 -11.73
N LEU A 152 -20.70 -0.80 -11.92
CA LEU A 152 -21.13 -0.26 -13.20
C LEU A 152 -19.97 0.42 -13.93
N PRO A 153 -19.29 -0.25 -14.87
CA PRO A 153 -18.11 0.28 -15.54
C PRO A 153 -18.39 1.46 -16.48
N TYR A 154 -19.65 1.69 -16.82
CA TYR A 154 -20.07 2.72 -17.78
C TYR A 154 -20.80 3.90 -17.15
N HIS A 155 -20.90 3.94 -15.85
CA HIS A 155 -21.47 5.11 -15.21
C HIS A 155 -20.48 6.26 -15.45
N GLN A 156 -20.91 7.27 -16.22
CA GLN A 156 -20.19 8.54 -16.35
C GLN A 156 -20.21 9.34 -15.04
N ALA A 157 -20.29 8.61 -13.92
CA ALA A 157 -20.24 9.19 -12.62
C ALA A 157 -18.94 9.97 -12.51
N SER A 158 -19.10 11.22 -12.20
CA SER A 158 -18.01 12.08 -11.85
C SER A 158 -17.09 11.39 -10.85
N ILE A 159 -15.83 11.34 -11.14
CA ILE A 159 -14.80 10.99 -10.18
C ILE A 159 -15.03 11.84 -8.94
N ARG A 160 -14.96 11.25 -7.76
CA ARG A 160 -15.20 11.96 -6.51
C ARG A 160 -14.31 13.20 -6.43
N LYS A 161 -14.91 14.33 -6.11
CA LYS A 161 -14.17 15.61 -5.99
C LYS A 161 -12.98 15.51 -5.02
N GLN A 162 -13.09 14.68 -3.99
CA GLN A 162 -12.04 14.44 -2.97
C GLN A 162 -10.85 13.63 -3.50
N GLU A 163 -11.05 12.86 -4.56
CA GLU A 163 -10.06 11.92 -5.07
C GLU A 163 -9.48 12.38 -6.41
N PHE A 164 -10.24 13.21 -7.12
CA PHE A 164 -9.86 13.71 -8.44
C PHE A 164 -9.01 14.99 -8.45
N PRO A 165 -9.15 15.94 -7.51
CA PRO A 165 -8.29 17.12 -7.53
C PRO A 165 -6.79 16.81 -7.56
N PRO A 166 -6.29 15.78 -6.85
CA PRO A 166 -4.89 15.39 -6.96
C PRO A 166 -4.48 14.99 -8.37
N SER A 167 -5.35 14.31 -9.12
CA SER A 167 -5.04 13.92 -10.50
C SER A 167 -5.04 15.11 -11.48
N ARG A 168 -5.75 16.20 -11.15
CA ARG A 168 -5.70 17.47 -11.94
C ARG A 168 -4.48 18.32 -11.64
N THR A 169 -3.96 18.22 -10.43
CA THR A 169 -2.77 18.96 -9.99
C THR A 169 -1.48 18.22 -10.31
N VAL A 170 -1.57 16.94 -10.60
CA VAL A 170 -0.43 16.16 -11.05
C VAL A 170 0.04 16.69 -12.40
N ASN A 171 1.26 17.15 -12.41
CA ASN A 171 1.95 17.71 -13.56
C ASN A 171 1.72 16.86 -14.81
N LYS A 172 1.58 17.48 -15.99
CA LYS A 172 1.35 16.88 -17.33
C LYS A 172 2.23 15.66 -17.70
N LYS A 173 3.11 15.22 -16.81
CA LYS A 173 3.95 14.02 -16.94
C LYS A 173 3.25 12.73 -16.57
N TRP A 174 2.02 12.78 -16.05
CA TRP A 174 1.28 11.61 -15.61
C TRP A 174 0.16 11.31 -16.61
N THR A 175 0.24 10.16 -17.24
CA THR A 175 -0.87 9.54 -17.96
C THR A 175 -1.56 8.58 -17.02
N PHE A 176 -2.86 8.73 -16.88
CA PHE A 176 -3.73 7.80 -16.13
C PHE A 176 -4.16 6.67 -17.05
#